data_1ea0ca98ac0c0b012c4436dc139c4d4d
#
_entry.id   1ea0ca98ac0c0b012c4436dc139c4d4d
#
_cell.length_a   1.000
_cell.length_b   1.000
_cell.length_c   1.000
_cell.angle_alpha   90.00
_cell.angle_beta   90.00
_cell.angle_gamma   90.00
#
_symmetry.space_group_name_H-M   'P 1'
#
loop_
_entity.id
_entity.type
_entity.pdbx_description
1 polymer ?
#
loop_
_entity_poly.entity_id
_entity_poly.type
_entity_poly.pdbx_seq_one_letter_code
_entity_poly.pdbx_strand_id
1 'polypeptide(L)'
;MNNVSFQDGVVFYESSANELIDVEIEDYVDELVFGEKMHDTVYNLLNVNKSFPQIRTIVIEEDVDKIQIWNRTFPNVKKVISYNKKFLSGNVLKGLGNSTGNEIILFNSFVKNECEAIDLSEVSCIESHAFEDCKSGNIINDDDVVNFCYDAFKDFHGIANLPRLEGGGHVLGHILMDYQYDIPDYIKAISNAADFSGKTIRISDASLLYNIKTAYAPSKIEIRGDKFNIIEIINVMRNFRLESLEILDDNPYLKTIDDILYTKDMRMLIKCSKNKSGRVKIPDGVEEIREDAFAYSNISEVIMPDSVKYIGERVFYGCRKLTHIRYSKNLTYIPKEAFSGCNALDLSHLFDNVKNIGSRVAMISGLINIPDGVENIAEEAFCFSNKDEDSKVIIPPSVKTVGLRSFYGAKNITVETKNGILPKGFFKAIGYQVYSNNSYSAISVTVDGKTCMAPPDEENAKTLDVYFEFYPFDPEIIYQHYADLETETRGDFMAFVYFNSKNIREKEVAKKGLRQNSKEYINRLYFYSKHHPEDGENKEKLIKFLSYGFASEEAVKNLICMMEENKDTTLLAYAIDALKYYDLNNGFDI
;
A
#
# COMPACT_ATOMS: atom_id res chain seq x y z
N MET A 1 -26.69 -11.37 -29.55
CA MET A 1 -25.59 -10.70 -30.26
C MET A 1 -25.96 -10.66 -31.71
N ASN A 2 -25.76 -9.54 -32.37
CA ASN A 2 -25.90 -9.49 -33.83
C ASN A 2 -24.67 -10.17 -34.41
N ASN A 3 -24.84 -10.78 -35.58
CA ASN A 3 -23.72 -11.38 -36.32
C ASN A 3 -23.50 -10.62 -37.62
N VAL A 4 -22.25 -10.60 -38.06
CA VAL A 4 -21.82 -9.94 -39.29
C VAL A 4 -20.87 -10.86 -40.04
N SER A 5 -21.05 -10.97 -41.34
CA SER A 5 -20.15 -11.74 -42.21
C SER A 5 -19.70 -10.88 -43.38
N PHE A 6 -18.40 -10.82 -43.61
CA PHE A 6 -17.76 -10.18 -44.76
C PHE A 6 -17.21 -11.20 -45.76
N GLN A 7 -17.27 -12.47 -45.39
CA GLN A 7 -16.66 -13.58 -46.12
C GLN A 7 -17.43 -14.88 -45.87
N ASP A 8 -17.57 -15.72 -46.89
CA ASP A 8 -18.16 -17.04 -46.74
C ASP A 8 -17.35 -17.91 -45.72
N GLY A 9 -18.06 -18.61 -44.87
CA GLY A 9 -17.45 -19.43 -43.80
C GLY A 9 -16.90 -18.65 -42.60
N VAL A 10 -17.12 -17.32 -42.50
CA VAL A 10 -16.66 -16.49 -41.37
C VAL A 10 -17.82 -15.66 -40.82
N VAL A 11 -18.05 -15.76 -39.49
CA VAL A 11 -19.08 -15.00 -38.78
C VAL A 11 -18.47 -14.31 -37.57
N PHE A 12 -18.57 -12.99 -37.51
CA PHE A 12 -18.20 -12.18 -36.37
C PHE A 12 -19.43 -11.85 -35.52
N TYR A 13 -19.24 -11.76 -34.21
CA TYR A 13 -20.30 -11.44 -33.24
C TYR A 13 -20.06 -10.06 -32.60
N GLU A 14 -21.13 -9.24 -32.64
CA GLU A 14 -21.11 -7.87 -32.17
C GLU A 14 -21.48 -7.71 -30.68
N SER A 15 -20.76 -6.87 -29.97
CA SER A 15 -21.11 -6.42 -28.62
C SER A 15 -22.20 -5.33 -28.64
N SER A 16 -22.75 -4.98 -27.46
CA SER A 16 -23.63 -3.83 -27.29
C SER A 16 -22.97 -2.47 -27.58
N ALA A 17 -21.65 -2.43 -27.68
CA ALA A 17 -20.84 -1.24 -27.95
C ALA A 17 -20.41 -1.12 -29.42
N ASN A 18 -21.00 -1.89 -30.33
CA ASN A 18 -20.67 -1.95 -31.75
C ASN A 18 -19.22 -2.43 -32.07
N GLU A 19 -18.60 -3.15 -31.15
CA GLU A 19 -17.32 -3.83 -31.39
C GLU A 19 -17.57 -5.28 -31.78
N LEU A 20 -16.77 -5.81 -32.69
CA LEU A 20 -16.77 -7.22 -33.06
C LEU A 20 -15.85 -7.97 -32.07
N ILE A 21 -16.44 -8.82 -31.21
CA ILE A 21 -15.78 -9.37 -30.01
C ILE A 21 -15.56 -10.87 -30.03
N ASP A 22 -16.19 -11.60 -30.98
CA ASP A 22 -16.01 -13.03 -31.16
C ASP A 22 -16.11 -13.40 -32.64
N VAL A 23 -15.56 -14.56 -33.01
CA VAL A 23 -15.53 -15.04 -34.39
C VAL A 23 -15.70 -16.56 -34.45
N GLU A 24 -16.43 -17.01 -35.44
CA GLU A 24 -16.49 -18.42 -35.90
C GLU A 24 -15.97 -18.52 -37.32
N ILE A 25 -15.09 -19.49 -37.56
CA ILE A 25 -14.41 -19.67 -38.84
C ILE A 25 -14.46 -21.18 -39.21
N GLU A 26 -14.96 -21.46 -40.38
CA GLU A 26 -15.00 -22.82 -40.93
C GLU A 26 -13.60 -23.32 -41.30
N ASP A 27 -13.37 -24.63 -41.19
CA ASP A 27 -12.06 -25.27 -41.37
C ASP A 27 -11.44 -25.08 -42.77
N TYR A 28 -12.26 -24.84 -43.80
CA TYR A 28 -11.79 -24.63 -45.16
C TYR A 28 -11.29 -23.22 -45.45
N VAL A 29 -11.48 -22.29 -44.53
CA VAL A 29 -11.07 -20.89 -44.67
C VAL A 29 -9.60 -20.76 -44.28
N ASP A 30 -8.73 -20.37 -45.21
CA ASP A 30 -7.30 -20.13 -44.99
C ASP A 30 -6.89 -18.66 -45.09
N GLU A 31 -7.80 -17.81 -45.62
CA GLU A 31 -7.68 -16.36 -45.66
C GLU A 31 -8.80 -15.72 -44.82
N LEU A 32 -8.48 -14.81 -43.92
CA LEU A 32 -9.43 -14.10 -43.07
C LEU A 32 -9.52 -12.63 -43.49
N VAL A 33 -10.73 -12.16 -43.75
CA VAL A 33 -11.01 -10.78 -44.11
C VAL A 33 -11.55 -10.00 -42.89
N PHE A 34 -10.84 -9.00 -42.44
CA PHE A 34 -11.35 -7.95 -41.56
C PHE A 34 -12.01 -6.89 -42.43
N GLY A 35 -13.33 -7.00 -42.59
CA GLY A 35 -14.13 -6.13 -43.43
C GLY A 35 -14.70 -4.94 -42.67
N GLU A 36 -15.25 -4.00 -43.40
CA GLU A 36 -15.91 -2.82 -42.89
C GLU A 36 -17.41 -3.09 -42.67
N LYS A 37 -17.92 -2.85 -41.47
CA LYS A 37 -19.35 -2.84 -41.17
C LYS A 37 -19.96 -1.45 -41.31
N MET A 38 -19.26 -0.48 -40.75
CA MET A 38 -19.49 0.97 -40.80
C MET A 38 -18.14 1.66 -40.65
N HIS A 39 -18.07 2.97 -40.88
CA HIS A 39 -16.85 3.74 -40.61
C HIS A 39 -16.36 3.45 -39.19
N ASP A 40 -15.04 3.29 -39.02
CA ASP A 40 -14.36 3.03 -37.77
C ASP A 40 -14.72 1.67 -37.11
N THR A 41 -14.79 0.58 -37.90
CA THR A 41 -15.04 -0.78 -37.38
C THR A 41 -13.89 -1.27 -36.49
N VAL A 42 -14.23 -1.68 -35.25
CA VAL A 42 -13.29 -2.17 -34.24
C VAL A 42 -13.43 -3.68 -34.07
N TYR A 43 -12.33 -4.41 -34.20
CA TYR A 43 -12.20 -5.84 -33.87
C TYR A 43 -11.48 -6.02 -32.54
N ASN A 44 -12.21 -6.44 -31.50
CA ASN A 44 -11.67 -6.73 -30.17
C ASN A 44 -11.83 -8.22 -29.86
N LEU A 45 -10.96 -9.04 -30.40
CA LEU A 45 -10.99 -10.50 -30.28
C LEU A 45 -10.12 -11.03 -29.14
N LEU A 46 -9.81 -10.21 -28.14
CA LEU A 46 -8.97 -10.60 -27.00
C LEU A 46 -9.65 -11.65 -26.09
N ASN A 47 -10.97 -11.74 -26.10
CA ASN A 47 -11.72 -12.74 -25.32
C ASN A 47 -11.99 -14.06 -26.06
N VAL A 48 -11.52 -14.18 -27.31
CA VAL A 48 -11.67 -15.41 -28.09
C VAL A 48 -10.72 -16.48 -27.58
N ASN A 49 -11.28 -17.51 -26.93
CA ASN A 49 -10.51 -18.65 -26.39
C ASN A 49 -10.30 -19.78 -27.44
N LYS A 50 -10.51 -19.48 -28.71
CA LYS A 50 -10.34 -20.41 -29.84
C LYS A 50 -9.08 -20.06 -30.61
N SER A 51 -8.43 -21.04 -31.19
CA SER A 51 -7.32 -20.89 -32.13
C SER A 51 -7.74 -21.36 -33.50
N PHE A 52 -7.36 -20.63 -34.53
CA PHE A 52 -7.67 -20.91 -35.94
C PHE A 52 -6.37 -21.15 -36.72
N PRO A 53 -5.74 -22.32 -36.54
CA PRO A 53 -4.43 -22.60 -37.12
C PRO A 53 -4.43 -22.78 -38.64
N GLN A 54 -5.59 -22.87 -39.28
CA GLN A 54 -5.76 -22.97 -40.73
C GLN A 54 -5.51 -21.61 -41.41
N ILE A 55 -5.72 -20.48 -40.74
CA ILE A 55 -5.55 -19.15 -41.32
C ILE A 55 -4.08 -18.86 -41.64
N ARG A 56 -3.80 -18.50 -42.90
CA ARG A 56 -2.49 -18.17 -43.46
C ARG A 56 -2.35 -16.72 -43.88
N THR A 57 -3.45 -16.10 -44.28
CA THR A 57 -3.51 -14.74 -44.78
C THR A 57 -4.57 -13.95 -44.01
N ILE A 58 -4.24 -12.72 -43.65
CA ILE A 58 -5.19 -11.73 -43.14
C ILE A 58 -5.31 -10.62 -44.21
N VAL A 59 -6.53 -10.27 -44.54
CA VAL A 59 -6.86 -9.13 -45.44
C VAL A 59 -7.58 -8.07 -44.58
N ILE A 60 -7.15 -6.81 -44.68
CA ILE A 60 -7.72 -5.69 -43.96
C ILE A 60 -8.29 -4.71 -45.00
N GLU A 61 -9.61 -4.57 -45.01
CA GLU A 61 -10.34 -3.69 -45.90
C GLU A 61 -10.23 -2.22 -45.47
N GLU A 62 -10.66 -1.31 -46.35
CA GLU A 62 -10.70 0.14 -46.06
C GLU A 62 -11.51 0.43 -44.81
N ASP A 63 -11.08 1.47 -44.03
CA ASP A 63 -11.82 1.99 -42.87
C ASP A 63 -12.01 1.06 -41.63
N VAL A 64 -11.28 -0.04 -41.54
CA VAL A 64 -11.13 -0.77 -40.26
C VAL A 64 -10.35 0.09 -39.29
N ASP A 65 -10.94 0.42 -38.13
CA ASP A 65 -10.32 1.33 -37.18
C ASP A 65 -9.25 0.67 -36.32
N LYS A 66 -9.57 -0.52 -35.75
CA LYS A 66 -8.72 -1.19 -34.77
C LYS A 66 -8.85 -2.69 -34.86
N ILE A 67 -7.74 -3.40 -34.70
CA ILE A 67 -7.68 -4.86 -34.57
C ILE A 67 -6.88 -5.21 -33.32
N GLN A 68 -7.51 -5.93 -32.37
CA GLN A 68 -6.91 -6.47 -31.17
C GLN A 68 -7.11 -7.97 -31.13
N ILE A 69 -6.03 -8.72 -31.27
CA ILE A 69 -6.01 -10.19 -31.32
C ILE A 69 -4.83 -10.74 -30.53
N TRP A 70 -4.97 -11.92 -29.95
CA TRP A 70 -3.83 -12.64 -29.37
C TRP A 70 -3.03 -13.37 -30.45
N ASN A 71 -1.70 -13.51 -30.28
CA ASN A 71 -0.85 -14.30 -31.19
C ASN A 71 -1.39 -15.70 -31.42
N ARG A 72 -1.87 -16.37 -30.37
CA ARG A 72 -2.41 -17.72 -30.41
C ARG A 72 -3.75 -17.88 -31.16
N THR A 73 -4.49 -16.79 -31.36
CA THR A 73 -5.77 -16.82 -32.05
C THR A 73 -5.57 -17.22 -33.54
N PHE A 74 -4.55 -16.67 -34.19
CA PHE A 74 -4.19 -16.95 -35.57
C PHE A 74 -2.69 -17.33 -35.68
N PRO A 75 -2.27 -18.47 -35.11
CA PRO A 75 -0.84 -18.74 -34.88
C PRO A 75 -0.02 -18.92 -36.15
N ASN A 76 -0.63 -19.27 -37.27
CA ASN A 76 0.07 -19.65 -38.50
C ASN A 76 -0.02 -18.62 -39.64
N VAL A 77 -0.41 -17.38 -39.31
CA VAL A 77 -0.47 -16.31 -40.32
C VAL A 77 0.92 -15.99 -40.85
N LYS A 78 1.03 -15.97 -42.19
CA LYS A 78 2.29 -15.67 -42.91
C LYS A 78 2.24 -14.35 -43.67
N LYS A 79 1.03 -13.85 -43.97
CA LYS A 79 0.84 -12.66 -44.78
C LYS A 79 -0.31 -11.82 -44.29
N VAL A 80 -0.08 -10.49 -44.24
CA VAL A 80 -1.10 -9.47 -44.03
C VAL A 80 -1.15 -8.62 -45.29
N ILE A 81 -2.35 -8.48 -45.86
CA ILE A 81 -2.63 -7.60 -47.02
C ILE A 81 -3.53 -6.50 -46.49
N SER A 82 -3.13 -5.27 -46.64
CA SER A 82 -3.92 -4.13 -46.18
C SER A 82 -4.25 -3.20 -47.31
N TYR A 83 -5.54 -2.91 -47.44
CA TYR A 83 -6.09 -1.83 -48.27
C TYR A 83 -6.38 -0.59 -47.41
N ASN A 84 -6.15 -0.69 -46.10
CA ASN A 84 -6.41 0.32 -45.11
C ASN A 84 -5.22 1.27 -44.92
N LYS A 85 -5.50 2.54 -44.70
CA LYS A 85 -4.45 3.57 -44.50
C LYS A 85 -3.76 3.47 -43.12
N LYS A 86 -4.40 2.82 -42.14
CA LYS A 86 -3.90 2.68 -40.77
C LYS A 86 -2.98 1.45 -40.60
N PHE A 87 -3.09 0.44 -41.46
CA PHE A 87 -2.33 -0.81 -41.35
C PHE A 87 -1.40 -1.02 -42.54
N LEU A 88 -0.27 -1.64 -42.32
CA LEU A 88 0.73 -1.95 -43.33
C LEU A 88 0.68 -3.41 -43.74
N SER A 89 0.85 -3.66 -45.04
CA SER A 89 1.02 -5.03 -45.56
C SER A 89 2.37 -5.61 -45.15
N GLY A 90 2.44 -6.90 -44.89
CA GLY A 90 3.68 -7.56 -44.47
C GLY A 90 3.47 -9.00 -43.99
N ASN A 91 4.35 -9.46 -43.10
CA ASN A 91 4.24 -10.79 -42.50
C ASN A 91 3.88 -10.74 -41.01
N VAL A 92 3.60 -9.55 -40.50
CA VAL A 92 3.15 -9.23 -39.13
C VAL A 92 2.01 -8.21 -39.19
N LEU A 93 1.26 -8.08 -38.10
CA LEU A 93 0.23 -7.03 -38.00
C LEU A 93 0.86 -5.78 -37.41
N LYS A 94 1.01 -4.74 -38.23
CA LYS A 94 1.58 -3.44 -37.85
C LYS A 94 0.84 -2.28 -38.50
N GLY A 95 0.90 -1.11 -37.91
CA GLY A 95 0.21 0.09 -38.43
C GLY A 95 0.37 1.31 -37.54
N LEU A 96 -0.38 2.37 -37.84
CA LEU A 96 -0.35 3.63 -37.13
C LEU A 96 -0.86 3.50 -35.68
N GLY A 97 -0.14 4.10 -34.72
CA GLY A 97 -0.54 4.19 -33.32
C GLY A 97 -1.65 5.24 -33.09
N ASN A 98 -2.51 4.97 -32.11
CA ASN A 98 -3.71 5.80 -31.84
C ASN A 98 -3.42 7.18 -31.23
N SER A 99 -2.19 7.47 -30.72
CA SER A 99 -1.96 8.61 -29.84
C SER A 99 -1.20 9.79 -30.45
N THR A 100 -0.40 9.61 -31.51
CA THR A 100 0.49 10.68 -32.02
C THR A 100 0.63 10.74 -33.55
N GLY A 101 -0.10 9.94 -34.28
CA GLY A 101 -0.35 10.13 -35.72
C GLY A 101 0.69 9.66 -36.72
N ASN A 102 1.95 9.40 -36.35
CA ASN A 102 3.00 8.99 -37.31
C ASN A 102 3.87 7.82 -36.86
N GLU A 103 3.63 7.28 -35.68
CA GLU A 103 4.41 6.16 -35.15
C GLU A 103 3.84 4.83 -35.64
N ILE A 104 4.68 3.97 -36.23
CA ILE A 104 4.28 2.62 -36.62
C ILE A 104 4.48 1.68 -35.45
N ILE A 105 3.43 1.00 -35.08
CA ILE A 105 3.39 0.07 -33.94
C ILE A 105 3.25 -1.37 -34.45
N LEU A 106 4.02 -2.31 -33.89
CA LEU A 106 3.77 -3.73 -34.03
C LEU A 106 2.64 -4.13 -33.09
N PHE A 107 1.50 -4.54 -33.61
CA PHE A 107 0.37 -5.05 -32.82
C PHE A 107 0.45 -6.55 -32.55
N ASN A 108 1.00 -7.33 -33.53
CA ASN A 108 1.02 -8.78 -33.41
C ASN A 108 2.08 -9.39 -34.34
N SER A 109 2.99 -10.20 -33.80
CA SER A 109 4.00 -10.94 -34.58
C SER A 109 3.50 -12.30 -35.08
N PHE A 110 2.37 -12.76 -34.57
CA PHE A 110 1.88 -14.14 -34.68
C PHE A 110 2.88 -15.15 -34.04
N VAL A 111 2.50 -16.42 -33.99
CA VAL A 111 3.37 -17.46 -33.44
C VAL A 111 4.33 -17.95 -34.54
N LYS A 112 5.40 -17.20 -34.79
CA LYS A 112 6.41 -17.57 -35.78
C LYS A 112 7.32 -18.67 -35.24
N ASN A 113 7.63 -19.65 -36.12
CA ASN A 113 8.62 -20.68 -35.83
C ASN A 113 10.05 -20.10 -35.87
N GLU A 114 11.04 -20.80 -35.28
CA GLU A 114 12.42 -20.35 -35.15
C GLU A 114 13.07 -19.83 -36.43
N CYS A 115 12.73 -20.41 -37.60
CA CYS A 115 13.30 -20.05 -38.88
C CYS A 115 12.53 -18.97 -39.66
N GLU A 116 11.34 -18.59 -39.21
CA GLU A 116 10.50 -17.62 -39.93
C GLU A 116 10.94 -16.18 -39.58
N ALA A 117 11.21 -15.37 -40.59
CA ALA A 117 11.57 -13.96 -40.37
C ALA A 117 10.38 -13.12 -39.89
N ILE A 118 10.65 -12.16 -39.03
CA ILE A 118 9.72 -11.14 -38.55
C ILE A 118 10.25 -9.80 -39.09
N ASP A 119 9.48 -9.17 -39.99
CA ASP A 119 9.87 -7.89 -40.60
C ASP A 119 9.29 -6.71 -39.83
N LEU A 120 10.17 -5.99 -39.13
CA LEU A 120 9.85 -4.80 -38.36
C LEU A 120 10.15 -3.49 -39.11
N SER A 121 10.25 -3.51 -40.43
CA SER A 121 10.43 -2.29 -41.20
C SER A 121 9.42 -1.19 -40.78
N GLU A 122 9.92 0.02 -40.53
CA GLU A 122 9.16 1.19 -40.07
C GLU A 122 8.61 1.12 -38.64
N VAL A 123 8.71 -0.02 -37.95
CA VAL A 123 8.20 -0.18 -36.57
C VAL A 123 9.11 0.55 -35.60
N SER A 124 8.55 1.46 -34.81
CA SER A 124 9.26 2.17 -33.74
C SER A 124 8.87 1.72 -32.32
N CYS A 125 7.68 1.15 -32.16
CA CYS A 125 7.15 0.68 -30.88
C CYS A 125 6.51 -0.70 -31.00
N ILE A 126 6.61 -1.50 -29.92
CA ILE A 126 6.03 -2.84 -29.83
C ILE A 126 4.89 -2.84 -28.82
N GLU A 127 3.67 -3.20 -29.25
CA GLU A 127 2.46 -3.21 -28.41
C GLU A 127 2.50 -4.36 -27.38
N SER A 128 1.68 -4.27 -26.35
CA SER A 128 1.51 -5.32 -25.33
C SER A 128 1.18 -6.68 -25.99
N HIS A 129 1.85 -7.73 -25.52
CA HIS A 129 1.67 -9.11 -26.00
C HIS A 129 2.02 -9.35 -27.48
N ALA A 130 2.62 -8.39 -28.17
CA ALA A 130 2.92 -8.52 -29.60
C ALA A 130 3.85 -9.70 -29.94
N PHE A 131 4.70 -10.13 -29.00
CA PHE A 131 5.58 -11.30 -29.14
C PHE A 131 5.17 -12.51 -28.28
N GLU A 132 3.97 -12.50 -27.68
CA GLU A 132 3.52 -13.61 -26.84
C GLU A 132 3.53 -14.93 -27.60
N ASP A 133 4.13 -15.98 -26.99
CA ASP A 133 4.30 -17.33 -27.57
C ASP A 133 5.15 -17.38 -28.87
N CYS A 134 5.72 -16.28 -29.33
CA CYS A 134 6.55 -16.26 -30.52
C CYS A 134 7.89 -16.97 -30.27
N LYS A 135 8.31 -17.84 -31.19
CA LYS A 135 9.55 -18.64 -31.12
C LYS A 135 10.68 -18.09 -31.97
N SER A 136 10.36 -17.25 -32.95
CA SER A 136 11.36 -16.70 -33.85
C SER A 136 12.13 -15.56 -33.21
N GLY A 137 13.45 -15.64 -33.22
CA GLY A 137 14.37 -14.52 -33.03
C GLY A 137 15.00 -14.05 -34.35
N ASN A 138 14.54 -14.54 -35.50
CA ASN A 138 14.98 -14.06 -36.81
C ASN A 138 14.23 -12.75 -37.16
N ILE A 139 14.66 -11.66 -36.55
CA ILE A 139 14.05 -10.34 -36.72
C ILE A 139 14.89 -9.55 -37.74
N ILE A 140 14.21 -8.90 -38.69
CA ILE A 140 14.84 -8.09 -39.71
C ILE A 140 14.24 -6.69 -39.74
N ASN A 141 15.04 -5.72 -40.13
CA ASN A 141 14.64 -4.32 -40.27
C ASN A 141 14.14 -3.69 -38.96
N ASP A 142 14.80 -4.00 -37.83
CA ASP A 142 14.43 -3.55 -36.50
C ASP A 142 15.19 -2.28 -36.02
N ASP A 143 15.91 -1.63 -36.90
CA ASP A 143 16.76 -0.45 -36.58
C ASP A 143 15.96 0.73 -36.01
N ASP A 144 14.69 0.87 -36.37
CA ASP A 144 13.81 1.92 -35.88
C ASP A 144 13.14 1.59 -34.53
N VAL A 145 13.24 0.35 -34.05
CA VAL A 145 12.59 -0.08 -32.81
C VAL A 145 13.30 0.49 -31.59
N VAL A 146 12.65 1.42 -30.91
CA VAL A 146 13.22 2.15 -29.76
C VAL A 146 12.39 2.00 -28.48
N ASN A 147 11.13 1.54 -28.57
CA ASN A 147 10.20 1.48 -27.45
C ASN A 147 9.28 0.25 -27.47
N PHE A 148 8.67 -0.07 -26.33
CA PHE A 148 7.71 -1.15 -26.19
C PHE A 148 6.71 -0.88 -25.07
N CYS A 149 5.51 -1.49 -25.17
CA CYS A 149 4.51 -1.49 -24.12
C CYS A 149 4.77 -2.58 -23.08
N TYR A 150 4.15 -2.45 -21.90
CA TYR A 150 4.23 -3.44 -20.86
C TYR A 150 3.77 -4.82 -21.36
N ASP A 151 4.48 -5.88 -20.97
CA ASP A 151 4.25 -7.27 -21.42
C ASP A 151 4.38 -7.54 -22.94
N ALA A 152 4.98 -6.62 -23.71
CA ALA A 152 5.24 -6.82 -25.15
C ALA A 152 5.94 -8.16 -25.46
N PHE A 153 6.86 -8.59 -24.59
CA PHE A 153 7.70 -9.79 -24.72
C PHE A 153 7.30 -10.90 -23.75
N LYS A 154 6.07 -10.90 -23.25
CA LYS A 154 5.59 -11.97 -22.39
C LYS A 154 5.67 -13.31 -23.13
N ASP A 155 6.26 -14.33 -22.47
CA ASP A 155 6.43 -15.68 -23.05
C ASP A 155 7.10 -15.69 -24.45
N PHE A 156 7.96 -14.71 -24.73
CA PHE A 156 8.76 -14.67 -25.96
C PHE A 156 9.93 -15.65 -25.87
N HIS A 157 9.96 -16.67 -26.71
CA HIS A 157 10.95 -17.75 -26.72
C HIS A 157 12.14 -17.52 -27.67
N GLY A 158 12.06 -16.49 -28.52
CA GLY A 158 13.07 -16.20 -29.56
C GLY A 158 14.31 -15.46 -29.09
N ILE A 159 14.43 -15.07 -27.80
CA ILE A 159 15.51 -14.21 -27.31
C ILE A 159 16.89 -14.77 -27.63
N ALA A 160 17.12 -16.09 -27.48
CA ALA A 160 18.42 -16.73 -27.71
C ALA A 160 18.90 -16.64 -29.17
N ASN A 161 18.00 -16.37 -30.12
CA ASN A 161 18.29 -16.26 -31.54
C ASN A 161 18.43 -14.79 -32.01
N LEU A 162 18.23 -13.82 -31.12
CA LEU A 162 18.42 -12.41 -31.43
C LEU A 162 19.91 -12.06 -31.59
N PRO A 163 20.28 -10.94 -32.24
CA PRO A 163 21.62 -10.42 -32.29
C PRO A 163 22.21 -10.27 -30.88
N ARG A 164 23.48 -10.66 -30.74
CA ARG A 164 24.18 -10.69 -29.46
C ARG A 164 25.23 -9.59 -29.37
N LEU A 165 25.25 -8.90 -28.22
CA LEU A 165 26.28 -7.92 -27.88
C LEU A 165 27.60 -8.60 -27.52
N GLU A 166 28.74 -7.87 -27.60
CA GLU A 166 30.06 -8.31 -27.16
C GLU A 166 30.01 -8.54 -25.66
N GLY A 167 29.32 -8.43 -24.85
CA GLY A 167 29.24 -8.77 -23.42
C GLY A 167 28.22 -9.88 -23.13
N GLY A 168 27.53 -10.37 -24.15
CA GLY A 168 26.64 -11.54 -24.08
C GLY A 168 25.14 -11.25 -24.10
N GLY A 169 24.69 -10.01 -23.87
CA GLY A 169 23.28 -9.65 -23.92
C GLY A 169 22.69 -9.67 -25.33
N HIS A 170 21.40 -9.99 -25.46
CA HIS A 170 20.69 -9.98 -26.72
C HIS A 170 19.93 -8.66 -26.92
N VAL A 171 19.81 -8.23 -28.18
CA VAL A 171 19.12 -6.98 -28.55
C VAL A 171 18.09 -7.20 -29.65
N LEU A 172 17.03 -6.37 -29.57
CA LEU A 172 16.05 -6.20 -30.62
C LEU A 172 16.02 -4.69 -30.91
N GLY A 173 16.56 -4.29 -32.06
CA GLY A 173 16.74 -2.87 -32.37
C GLY A 173 17.55 -2.17 -31.28
N HIS A 174 16.95 -1.20 -30.63
CA HIS A 174 17.52 -0.46 -29.52
C HIS A 174 17.06 -0.93 -28.13
N ILE A 175 16.43 -2.13 -28.05
CA ILE A 175 15.94 -2.70 -26.80
C ILE A 175 16.86 -3.84 -26.34
N LEU A 176 17.40 -3.73 -25.11
CA LEU A 176 18.13 -4.80 -24.46
C LEU A 176 17.15 -5.84 -23.91
N MET A 177 17.28 -7.09 -24.33
CA MET A 177 16.31 -8.16 -24.05
C MET A 177 16.65 -8.98 -22.81
N ASP A 178 17.93 -9.05 -22.44
CA ASP A 178 18.39 -9.80 -21.28
C ASP A 178 19.63 -9.13 -20.63
N TYR A 179 20.33 -9.85 -19.77
CA TYR A 179 21.45 -9.29 -19.01
C TYR A 179 22.65 -8.88 -19.87
N GLN A 180 23.07 -7.63 -19.69
CA GLN A 180 24.32 -7.07 -20.19
C GLN A 180 25.00 -6.26 -19.09
N TYR A 181 26.31 -6.47 -18.85
CA TYR A 181 27.04 -5.71 -17.84
C TYR A 181 27.22 -4.25 -18.25
N ASP A 182 27.88 -4.00 -19.36
CA ASP A 182 28.12 -2.66 -19.91
C ASP A 182 27.12 -2.38 -21.02
N ILE A 183 26.13 -1.55 -20.72
CA ILE A 183 25.01 -1.29 -21.63
C ILE A 183 25.45 -0.18 -22.61
N PRO A 184 25.48 -0.46 -23.92
CA PRO A 184 25.89 0.53 -24.92
C PRO A 184 24.97 1.76 -24.99
N ASP A 185 25.52 2.91 -25.33
CA ASP A 185 24.81 4.20 -25.37
C ASP A 185 23.68 4.28 -26.41
N TYR A 186 23.70 3.39 -27.42
CA TYR A 186 22.64 3.33 -28.43
C TYR A 186 21.39 2.58 -27.93
N ILE A 187 21.47 1.83 -26.85
CA ILE A 187 20.31 1.21 -26.22
C ILE A 187 19.38 2.29 -25.64
N LYS A 188 18.09 2.21 -25.98
CA LYS A 188 17.07 3.19 -25.57
C LYS A 188 16.11 2.64 -24.54
N ALA A 189 15.99 1.32 -24.45
CA ALA A 189 15.09 0.67 -23.50
C ALA A 189 15.64 -0.68 -23.04
N ILE A 190 15.19 -1.17 -21.90
CA ILE A 190 15.48 -2.50 -21.37
C ILE A 190 14.16 -3.24 -21.25
N SER A 191 14.10 -4.46 -21.78
CA SER A 191 12.92 -5.32 -21.67
C SER A 191 12.55 -5.55 -20.20
N ASN A 192 11.28 -5.48 -19.88
CA ASN A 192 10.78 -5.78 -18.53
C ASN A 192 10.88 -7.27 -18.16
N ALA A 193 11.26 -8.13 -19.09
CA ALA A 193 11.58 -9.55 -18.86
C ALA A 193 13.06 -9.78 -18.51
N ALA A 194 13.93 -8.77 -18.71
CA ALA A 194 15.37 -8.89 -18.42
C ALA A 194 15.61 -9.01 -16.90
N ASP A 195 16.34 -10.04 -16.51
CA ASP A 195 16.66 -10.33 -15.10
C ASP A 195 18.10 -9.91 -14.75
N PHE A 196 18.20 -8.88 -13.91
CA PHE A 196 19.47 -8.36 -13.36
C PHE A 196 19.68 -8.74 -11.90
N SER A 197 18.84 -9.59 -11.31
CA SER A 197 18.91 -9.94 -9.89
C SER A 197 20.30 -10.43 -9.49
N GLY A 198 20.88 -9.85 -8.46
CA GLY A 198 22.21 -10.21 -7.97
C GLY A 198 23.37 -9.81 -8.89
N LYS A 199 23.12 -9.07 -9.97
CA LYS A 199 24.12 -8.70 -10.98
C LYS A 199 24.51 -7.23 -10.88
N THR A 200 25.65 -6.89 -11.51
CA THR A 200 26.10 -5.50 -11.70
C THR A 200 25.77 -5.06 -13.10
N ILE A 201 25.29 -3.83 -13.26
CA ILE A 201 25.15 -3.19 -14.57
C ILE A 201 25.91 -1.87 -14.61
N ARG A 202 26.39 -1.52 -15.80
CA ARG A 202 27.01 -0.23 -16.09
C ARG A 202 26.19 0.51 -17.11
N ILE A 203 25.79 1.74 -16.78
CA ILE A 203 24.87 2.56 -17.59
C ILE A 203 25.40 3.99 -17.73
N SER A 204 25.05 4.64 -18.84
CA SER A 204 25.23 6.07 -19.07
C SER A 204 23.93 6.87 -19.04
N ASP A 205 22.78 6.18 -19.00
CA ASP A 205 21.45 6.76 -19.01
C ASP A 205 20.54 6.09 -17.97
N ALA A 206 20.11 6.85 -16.98
CA ALA A 206 19.27 6.34 -15.89
C ALA A 206 17.84 6.01 -16.33
N SER A 207 17.38 6.58 -17.45
CA SER A 207 16.03 6.29 -17.98
C SER A 207 15.85 4.81 -18.34
N LEU A 208 16.93 4.11 -18.65
CA LEU A 208 16.94 2.66 -18.92
C LEU A 208 16.42 1.83 -17.75
N LEU A 209 16.52 2.35 -16.53
CA LEU A 209 16.10 1.64 -15.32
C LEU A 209 14.57 1.63 -15.11
N TYR A 210 13.81 2.49 -15.80
CA TYR A 210 12.36 2.61 -15.59
C TYR A 210 11.57 1.32 -15.87
N ASN A 211 12.04 0.54 -16.83
CA ASN A 211 11.35 -0.68 -17.24
C ASN A 211 11.76 -1.93 -16.45
N ILE A 212 12.80 -1.84 -15.62
CA ILE A 212 13.26 -2.98 -14.82
C ILE A 212 12.27 -3.22 -13.67
N LYS A 213 11.70 -4.42 -13.60
CA LYS A 213 10.84 -4.83 -12.47
C LYS A 213 11.67 -4.84 -11.18
N THR A 214 11.11 -4.37 -10.07
CA THR A 214 11.80 -4.34 -8.77
C THR A 214 12.32 -5.72 -8.33
N ALA A 215 11.63 -6.81 -8.70
CA ALA A 215 12.06 -8.18 -8.44
C ALA A 215 13.32 -8.58 -9.20
N TYR A 216 13.59 -7.94 -10.35
CA TYR A 216 14.71 -8.21 -11.24
C TYR A 216 15.77 -7.10 -11.19
N ALA A 217 15.70 -6.23 -10.19
CA ALA A 217 16.60 -5.11 -10.04
C ALA A 217 18.07 -5.57 -9.84
N PRO A 218 19.05 -4.83 -10.39
CA PRO A 218 20.45 -5.12 -10.18
C PRO A 218 20.84 -4.94 -8.69
N SER A 219 21.83 -5.68 -8.24
CA SER A 219 22.40 -5.48 -6.91
C SER A 219 23.38 -4.30 -6.88
N LYS A 220 24.09 -4.07 -7.98
CA LYS A 220 25.03 -2.95 -8.14
C LYS A 220 24.76 -2.19 -9.43
N ILE A 221 24.83 -0.85 -9.37
CA ILE A 221 24.78 0.03 -10.54
C ILE A 221 26.08 0.84 -10.58
N GLU A 222 26.74 0.81 -11.73
CA GLU A 222 27.87 1.68 -12.08
C GLU A 222 27.39 2.73 -13.09
N ILE A 223 27.52 3.99 -12.73
CA ILE A 223 27.10 5.11 -13.58
C ILE A 223 28.35 5.72 -14.24
N ARG A 224 28.36 5.78 -15.57
CA ARG A 224 29.40 6.41 -16.39
C ARG A 224 28.91 7.64 -17.13
N GLY A 225 29.85 8.50 -17.52
CA GLY A 225 29.57 9.67 -18.36
C GLY A 225 28.84 10.81 -17.65
N ASP A 226 28.46 11.79 -18.42
CA ASP A 226 27.88 13.06 -17.96
C ASP A 226 26.47 13.35 -18.52
N LYS A 227 25.95 12.45 -19.36
CA LYS A 227 24.68 12.62 -20.08
C LYS A 227 23.53 11.92 -19.38
N PHE A 228 23.18 12.39 -18.19
CA PHE A 228 21.98 11.89 -17.53
C PHE A 228 21.29 12.97 -16.72
N ASN A 229 19.98 12.85 -16.62
CA ASN A 229 19.16 13.72 -15.82
C ASN A 229 19.19 13.26 -14.34
N ILE A 230 19.69 14.12 -13.46
CA ILE A 230 19.77 13.84 -12.01
C ILE A 230 18.39 13.50 -11.42
N ILE A 231 17.33 14.15 -11.90
CA ILE A 231 15.96 13.90 -11.42
C ILE A 231 15.51 12.48 -11.79
N GLU A 232 15.83 12.01 -12.97
CA GLU A 232 15.56 10.64 -13.42
C GLU A 232 16.28 9.62 -12.54
N ILE A 233 17.58 9.83 -12.28
CA ILE A 233 18.34 8.97 -11.36
C ILE A 233 17.66 8.90 -9.99
N ILE A 234 17.32 10.04 -9.40
CA ILE A 234 16.68 10.12 -8.08
C ILE A 234 15.38 9.30 -8.09
N ASN A 235 14.53 9.49 -9.08
CA ASN A 235 13.22 8.83 -9.17
C ASN A 235 13.35 7.31 -9.36
N VAL A 236 14.24 6.86 -10.23
CA VAL A 236 14.45 5.43 -10.48
C VAL A 236 15.09 4.75 -9.28
N MET A 237 16.12 5.35 -8.71
CA MET A 237 16.86 4.77 -7.58
C MET A 237 16.05 4.74 -6.28
N ARG A 238 15.02 5.56 -6.16
CA ARG A 238 14.07 5.49 -5.05
C ARG A 238 13.43 4.10 -4.92
N ASN A 239 13.15 3.46 -6.04
CA ASN A 239 12.45 2.18 -6.09
C ASN A 239 13.38 0.97 -5.96
N PHE A 240 14.70 1.13 -6.13
CA PHE A 240 15.65 0.02 -6.06
C PHE A 240 16.33 -0.09 -4.69
N ARG A 241 16.39 -1.32 -4.17
CA ARG A 241 17.12 -1.67 -2.95
C ARG A 241 18.53 -2.11 -3.32
N LEU A 242 19.36 -1.19 -3.76
CA LEU A 242 20.70 -1.49 -4.23
C LEU A 242 21.60 -2.00 -3.11
N GLU A 243 22.47 -2.96 -3.44
CA GLU A 243 23.55 -3.40 -2.57
C GLU A 243 24.73 -2.44 -2.62
N SER A 244 25.02 -1.88 -3.80
CA SER A 244 26.08 -0.90 -4.01
C SER A 244 25.73 0.05 -5.15
N LEU A 245 26.23 1.28 -5.05
CA LEU A 245 26.13 2.30 -6.07
C LEU A 245 27.50 2.95 -6.24
N GLU A 246 28.00 3.00 -7.47
CA GLU A 246 29.30 3.59 -7.80
C GLU A 246 29.16 4.60 -8.94
N ILE A 247 29.72 5.78 -8.74
CA ILE A 247 29.85 6.77 -9.79
C ILE A 247 31.26 6.63 -10.35
N LEU A 248 31.34 6.29 -11.63
CA LEU A 248 32.60 6.16 -12.36
C LEU A 248 33.01 7.53 -12.93
N ASP A 249 34.31 7.70 -13.14
CA ASP A 249 34.91 8.87 -13.74
C ASP A 249 34.70 10.17 -12.93
N ASP A 250 35.14 11.30 -13.48
CA ASP A 250 34.93 12.63 -12.89
C ASP A 250 33.56 13.18 -13.27
N ASN A 251 32.52 12.53 -12.76
CA ASN A 251 31.15 12.96 -13.02
C ASN A 251 30.91 14.39 -12.49
N PRO A 252 30.39 15.31 -13.32
CA PRO A 252 30.22 16.71 -12.91
C PRO A 252 29.06 16.94 -11.94
N TYR A 253 28.13 15.98 -11.79
CA TYR A 253 26.87 16.18 -11.05
C TYR A 253 26.79 15.36 -9.78
N LEU A 254 27.42 14.18 -9.73
CA LEU A 254 27.27 13.21 -8.67
C LEU A 254 28.59 12.76 -8.09
N LYS A 255 28.54 12.28 -6.85
CA LYS A 255 29.68 11.70 -6.15
C LYS A 255 29.20 10.63 -5.18
N THR A 256 29.89 9.48 -5.17
CA THR A 256 29.69 8.44 -4.15
C THR A 256 30.77 8.56 -3.08
N ILE A 257 30.38 8.58 -1.82
CA ILE A 257 31.28 8.50 -0.67
C ILE A 257 30.71 7.44 0.26
N ASP A 258 31.51 6.42 0.53
CA ASP A 258 31.19 5.38 1.53
C ASP A 258 29.81 4.74 1.29
N ASP A 259 29.55 4.32 0.03
CA ASP A 259 28.28 3.73 -0.47
C ASP A 259 27.05 4.66 -0.37
N ILE A 260 27.26 5.96 -0.26
CA ILE A 260 26.20 6.95 -0.24
C ILE A 260 26.40 7.92 -1.42
N LEU A 261 25.34 8.10 -2.20
CA LEU A 261 25.29 9.00 -3.34
C LEU A 261 24.93 10.42 -2.88
N TYR A 262 25.73 11.38 -3.29
CA TYR A 262 25.53 12.81 -3.07
C TYR A 262 25.54 13.56 -4.41
N THR A 263 25.01 14.79 -4.40
CA THR A 263 25.37 15.76 -5.43
C THR A 263 26.86 16.13 -5.34
N LYS A 264 27.47 16.56 -6.47
CA LYS A 264 28.91 16.88 -6.53
C LYS A 264 29.30 18.01 -5.57
N ASP A 265 28.43 18.97 -5.37
CA ASP A 265 28.60 20.07 -4.44
C ASP A 265 28.38 19.68 -2.96
N MET A 266 28.06 18.42 -2.70
CA MET A 266 27.81 17.84 -1.37
C MET A 266 26.65 18.47 -0.59
N ARG A 267 25.76 19.24 -1.25
CA ARG A 267 24.61 19.85 -0.57
C ARG A 267 23.44 18.91 -0.37
N MET A 268 23.34 17.87 -1.21
CA MET A 268 22.23 16.94 -1.17
C MET A 268 22.71 15.49 -1.05
N LEU A 269 22.19 14.75 -0.08
CA LEU A 269 22.29 13.30 0.03
C LEU A 269 21.12 12.66 -0.73
N ILE A 270 21.42 11.85 -1.73
CA ILE A 270 20.43 11.30 -2.67
C ILE A 270 19.99 9.90 -2.24
N LYS A 271 20.95 8.97 -2.08
CA LYS A 271 20.64 7.57 -1.78
C LYS A 271 21.79 6.86 -1.06
N CYS A 272 21.44 6.03 -0.10
CA CYS A 272 22.32 5.10 0.58
C CYS A 272 22.13 3.68 0.03
N SER A 273 23.23 2.96 -0.15
CA SER A 273 23.22 1.55 -0.54
C SER A 273 22.55 0.68 0.55
N LYS A 274 21.86 -0.38 0.13
CA LYS A 274 21.20 -1.34 1.04
C LYS A 274 22.21 -2.05 1.96
N ASN A 275 23.40 -2.35 1.45
CA ASN A 275 24.44 -3.06 2.20
C ASN A 275 25.21 -2.17 3.15
N LYS A 276 25.03 -0.83 3.07
CA LYS A 276 25.61 0.09 4.06
C LYS A 276 25.14 -0.28 5.45
N SER A 277 26.09 -0.51 6.34
CA SER A 277 25.84 -0.93 7.71
C SER A 277 26.61 -0.09 8.71
N GLY A 278 26.24 -0.21 9.99
CA GLY A 278 26.94 0.49 11.07
C GLY A 278 26.60 1.98 11.15
N ARG A 279 27.57 2.75 11.63
CA ARG A 279 27.43 4.18 11.87
C ARG A 279 27.66 4.98 10.59
N VAL A 280 26.77 5.92 10.32
CA VAL A 280 26.89 6.89 9.23
C VAL A 280 27.02 8.31 9.83
N LYS A 281 28.11 8.98 9.50
CA LYS A 281 28.26 10.41 9.75
C LYS A 281 28.05 11.16 8.44
N ILE A 282 26.95 11.90 8.34
CA ILE A 282 26.66 12.73 7.17
C ILE A 282 27.63 13.90 7.16
N PRO A 283 28.31 14.22 6.04
CA PRO A 283 29.27 15.30 5.95
C PRO A 283 28.68 16.68 6.26
N ASP A 284 29.48 17.53 6.88
CA ASP A 284 29.13 18.94 7.06
C ASP A 284 28.94 19.61 5.69
N GLY A 285 27.92 20.50 5.59
CA GLY A 285 27.55 21.15 4.33
C GLY A 285 26.39 20.49 3.60
N VAL A 286 26.01 19.26 3.95
CA VAL A 286 24.75 18.65 3.43
C VAL A 286 23.57 19.42 4.03
N GLU A 287 22.72 19.98 3.16
CA GLU A 287 21.55 20.76 3.52
C GLU A 287 20.24 19.98 3.37
N GLU A 288 20.21 19.02 2.45
CA GLU A 288 19.03 18.23 2.12
C GLU A 288 19.34 16.72 2.10
N ILE A 289 18.44 15.93 2.68
CA ILE A 289 18.41 14.47 2.54
C ILE A 289 17.12 14.10 1.81
N ARG A 290 17.25 13.42 0.67
CA ARG A 290 16.11 13.12 -0.20
C ARG A 290 15.17 12.06 0.38
N GLU A 291 13.97 12.01 -0.19
CA GLU A 291 12.98 10.97 0.05
C GLU A 291 13.58 9.57 -0.16
N ASP A 292 13.23 8.62 0.71
CA ASP A 292 13.74 7.24 0.69
C ASP A 292 15.28 7.11 0.74
N ALA A 293 16.02 8.14 1.12
CA ALA A 293 17.49 8.16 1.01
C ALA A 293 18.18 6.99 1.71
N PHE A 294 17.74 6.61 2.90
CA PHE A 294 18.25 5.47 3.66
C PHE A 294 17.29 4.28 3.71
N ALA A 295 16.17 4.34 2.99
CA ALA A 295 15.16 3.30 3.09
C ALA A 295 15.73 1.89 2.90
N TYR A 296 15.40 0.98 3.85
CA TYR A 296 15.84 -0.42 3.90
C TYR A 296 17.35 -0.65 4.05
N SER A 297 18.14 0.37 4.40
CA SER A 297 19.57 0.18 4.68
C SER A 297 19.79 -0.55 6.02
N ASN A 298 20.99 -1.13 6.18
CA ASN A 298 21.39 -1.85 7.40
C ASN A 298 22.15 -0.98 8.41
N ILE A 299 22.02 0.34 8.33
CA ILE A 299 22.65 1.28 9.25
C ILE A 299 22.14 1.11 10.68
N SER A 300 23.01 1.36 11.64
CA SER A 300 22.66 1.30 13.08
C SER A 300 22.62 2.66 13.77
N GLU A 301 23.36 3.63 13.26
CA GLU A 301 23.44 4.98 13.82
C GLU A 301 23.59 6.01 12.70
N VAL A 302 22.90 7.14 12.80
CA VAL A 302 23.05 8.29 11.91
C VAL A 302 23.37 9.55 12.70
N ILE A 303 24.40 10.28 12.26
CA ILE A 303 24.73 11.60 12.79
C ILE A 303 24.51 12.62 11.69
N MET A 304 23.48 13.45 11.86
CA MET A 304 23.22 14.58 10.95
C MET A 304 23.98 15.82 11.44
N PRO A 305 24.64 16.54 10.51
CA PRO A 305 25.20 17.86 10.84
C PRO A 305 24.07 18.90 10.96
N ASP A 306 24.36 19.98 11.66
CA ASP A 306 23.39 21.07 11.82
C ASP A 306 23.16 21.88 10.52
N SER A 307 23.92 21.60 9.45
CA SER A 307 23.66 22.13 8.09
C SER A 307 22.39 21.55 7.45
N VAL A 308 21.92 20.35 7.86
CA VAL A 308 20.71 19.73 7.31
C VAL A 308 19.47 20.51 7.76
N LYS A 309 18.74 21.05 6.77
CA LYS A 309 17.53 21.87 6.95
C LYS A 309 16.27 21.13 6.50
N TYR A 310 16.43 20.13 5.63
CA TYR A 310 15.31 19.39 5.03
C TYR A 310 15.63 17.90 4.94
N ILE A 311 14.63 17.07 5.26
CA ILE A 311 14.64 15.64 5.01
C ILE A 311 13.34 15.22 4.32
N GLY A 312 13.44 14.32 3.35
CA GLY A 312 12.30 13.83 2.58
C GLY A 312 11.48 12.78 3.31
N GLU A 313 10.29 12.48 2.77
CA GLU A 313 9.42 11.41 3.27
C GLU A 313 10.16 10.05 3.23
N ARG A 314 9.80 9.15 4.15
CA ARG A 314 10.32 7.78 4.19
C ARG A 314 11.83 7.68 4.28
N VAL A 315 12.51 8.74 4.72
CA VAL A 315 13.99 8.84 4.70
C VAL A 315 14.70 7.64 5.33
N PHE A 316 14.17 7.06 6.42
CA PHE A 316 14.67 5.86 7.09
C PHE A 316 13.71 4.67 7.05
N TYR A 317 12.76 4.66 6.11
CA TYR A 317 11.75 3.61 6.03
C TYR A 317 12.36 2.21 6.03
N GLY A 318 11.93 1.35 6.95
CA GLY A 318 12.40 -0.03 7.03
C GLY A 318 13.85 -0.23 7.48
N CYS A 319 14.50 0.76 8.08
CA CYS A 319 15.83 0.64 8.68
C CYS A 319 15.76 -0.13 10.01
N ARG A 320 15.59 -1.45 9.94
CA ARG A 320 15.30 -2.31 11.11
C ARG A 320 16.42 -2.37 12.15
N LYS A 321 17.66 -2.03 11.77
CA LYS A 321 18.83 -2.04 12.66
C LYS A 321 19.17 -0.66 13.22
N LEU A 322 18.47 0.38 12.80
CA LEU A 322 18.69 1.75 13.26
C LEU A 322 18.25 1.89 14.70
N THR A 323 19.19 2.21 15.59
CA THR A 323 18.96 2.35 17.04
C THR A 323 19.08 3.79 17.52
N HIS A 324 19.92 4.61 16.87
CA HIS A 324 20.21 5.97 17.30
C HIS A 324 20.29 6.93 16.11
N ILE A 325 19.73 8.12 16.29
CA ILE A 325 19.89 9.24 15.36
C ILE A 325 20.21 10.51 16.16
N ARG A 326 21.32 11.17 15.81
CA ARG A 326 21.51 12.57 16.16
C ARG A 326 20.87 13.42 15.07
N TYR A 327 19.74 14.00 15.37
CA TYR A 327 18.98 14.87 14.48
C TYR A 327 19.63 16.26 14.36
N SER A 328 19.49 16.92 13.21
CA SER A 328 19.96 18.30 13.04
C SER A 328 19.12 19.26 13.89
N LYS A 329 19.77 20.20 14.55
CA LYS A 329 19.07 21.24 15.35
C LYS A 329 18.22 22.19 14.50
N ASN A 330 18.48 22.26 13.20
CA ASN A 330 17.75 23.11 12.26
C ASN A 330 16.52 22.43 11.64
N LEU A 331 16.29 21.14 11.94
CA LEU A 331 15.09 20.44 11.50
C LEU A 331 13.95 20.66 12.49
N THR A 332 12.87 21.23 11.99
CA THR A 332 11.65 21.52 12.78
C THR A 332 10.46 20.64 12.40
N TYR A 333 10.66 19.72 11.46
CA TYR A 333 9.62 18.85 10.92
C TYR A 333 10.13 17.42 10.74
N ILE A 334 9.34 16.44 11.14
CA ILE A 334 9.53 15.02 10.80
C ILE A 334 8.55 14.66 9.70
N PRO A 335 9.02 14.23 8.51
CA PRO A 335 8.14 13.94 7.39
C PRO A 335 7.37 12.62 7.58
N LYS A 336 6.40 12.43 6.69
CA LYS A 336 5.58 11.24 6.62
C LYS A 336 6.46 9.98 6.51
N GLU A 337 6.08 8.94 7.27
CA GLU A 337 6.70 7.61 7.26
C GLU A 337 8.23 7.61 7.52
N ALA A 338 8.79 8.68 8.08
CA ALA A 338 10.23 8.86 8.22
C ALA A 338 10.94 7.68 8.90
N PHE A 339 10.32 7.07 9.91
CA PHE A 339 10.86 5.97 10.72
C PHE A 339 9.95 4.73 10.71
N SER A 340 9.03 4.64 9.78
CA SER A 340 8.15 3.47 9.68
C SER A 340 9.00 2.20 9.45
N GLY A 341 8.82 1.18 10.31
CA GLY A 341 9.61 -0.06 10.27
C GLY A 341 11.00 0.02 10.92
N CYS A 342 11.34 1.11 11.62
CA CYS A 342 12.56 1.25 12.44
C CYS A 342 12.33 0.71 13.85
N ASN A 343 12.08 -0.59 14.00
CA ASN A 343 11.60 -1.18 15.25
C ASN A 343 12.62 -1.14 16.42
N ALA A 344 13.89 -0.86 16.14
CA ALA A 344 14.95 -0.78 17.13
C ALA A 344 15.29 0.68 17.55
N LEU A 345 14.65 1.67 16.92
CA LEU A 345 14.98 3.07 17.12
C LEU A 345 14.43 3.59 18.45
N ASP A 346 15.33 4.17 19.26
CA ASP A 346 14.93 4.94 20.43
C ASP A 346 14.48 6.34 20.01
N LEU A 347 13.20 6.63 20.21
CA LEU A 347 12.57 7.89 19.85
C LEU A 347 12.64 8.95 20.95
N SER A 348 13.15 8.62 22.14
CA SER A 348 13.07 9.48 23.36
C SER A 348 13.75 10.84 23.22
N HIS A 349 14.76 10.96 22.35
CA HIS A 349 15.52 12.19 22.14
C HIS A 349 15.47 12.73 20.71
N LEU A 350 14.59 12.15 19.87
CA LEU A 350 14.55 12.45 18.44
C LEU A 350 13.90 13.80 18.12
N PHE A 351 13.13 14.34 19.05
CA PHE A 351 12.19 15.43 18.77
C PHE A 351 12.56 16.78 19.38
N ASP A 352 13.76 16.93 19.96
CA ASP A 352 14.13 18.10 20.82
C ASP A 352 13.91 19.48 20.18
N ASN A 353 13.95 19.60 18.84
CA ASN A 353 13.71 20.87 18.14
C ASN A 353 12.53 20.80 17.16
N VAL A 354 11.79 19.70 17.17
CA VAL A 354 10.71 19.43 16.23
C VAL A 354 9.46 20.17 16.68
N LYS A 355 8.83 20.89 15.72
CA LYS A 355 7.52 21.53 15.92
C LYS A 355 6.37 20.73 15.31
N ASN A 356 6.64 20.03 14.23
CA ASN A 356 5.60 19.32 13.49
C ASN A 356 6.02 17.87 13.23
N ILE A 357 5.12 16.94 13.53
CA ILE A 357 5.30 15.51 13.32
C ILE A 357 4.33 15.08 12.22
N GLY A 358 4.87 14.48 11.14
CA GLY A 358 4.13 14.00 9.97
C GLY A 358 3.27 12.76 10.24
N SER A 359 2.59 12.28 9.22
CA SER A 359 1.75 11.08 9.33
C SER A 359 2.57 9.79 9.28
N ARG A 360 2.11 8.76 10.00
CA ARG A 360 2.67 7.39 10.00
C ARG A 360 4.17 7.32 10.32
N VAL A 361 4.65 8.23 11.18
CA VAL A 361 6.08 8.40 11.44
C VAL A 361 6.73 7.13 11.95
N ALA A 362 6.11 6.43 12.92
CA ALA A 362 6.68 5.24 13.52
C ALA A 362 5.63 4.28 14.09
N MET A 363 5.98 2.98 14.15
CA MET A 363 5.35 2.03 15.07
C MET A 363 6.11 2.05 16.39
N ILE A 364 5.39 2.09 17.51
CA ILE A 364 5.95 2.28 18.84
C ILE A 364 5.57 1.10 19.74
N SER A 365 6.47 0.76 20.67
CA SER A 365 6.22 -0.09 21.81
C SER A 365 6.62 0.64 23.10
N GLY A 366 5.85 0.48 24.17
CA GLY A 366 6.13 1.09 25.46
C GLY A 366 5.78 2.57 25.56
N LEU A 367 6.70 3.38 26.06
CA LEU A 367 6.51 4.79 26.37
C LEU A 367 6.99 5.69 25.23
N ILE A 368 6.15 6.64 24.79
CA ILE A 368 6.59 7.82 24.06
C ILE A 368 6.36 9.09 24.89
N ASN A 369 7.40 9.88 25.02
CA ASN A 369 7.33 11.22 25.61
C ASN A 369 7.46 12.25 24.48
N ILE A 370 6.38 12.94 24.15
CA ILE A 370 6.43 14.03 23.17
C ILE A 370 7.13 15.21 23.82
N PRO A 371 8.24 15.75 23.27
CA PRO A 371 8.97 16.85 23.90
C PRO A 371 8.19 18.16 23.88
N ASP A 372 8.49 19.00 24.87
CA ASP A 372 7.99 20.38 24.85
C ASP A 372 8.58 21.13 23.65
N GLY A 373 7.72 21.85 22.91
CA GLY A 373 8.07 22.52 21.65
C GLY A 373 7.37 21.91 20.42
N VAL A 374 6.91 20.65 20.50
CA VAL A 374 6.04 20.07 19.46
C VAL A 374 4.68 20.78 19.50
N GLU A 375 4.25 21.29 18.35
CA GLU A 375 3.01 22.05 18.20
C GLU A 375 1.91 21.25 17.48
N ASN A 376 2.29 20.47 16.46
CA ASN A 376 1.33 19.77 15.62
C ASN A 376 1.75 18.32 15.37
N ILE A 377 0.81 17.40 15.50
CA ILE A 377 0.98 15.97 15.22
C ILE A 377 -0.06 15.57 14.17
N ALA A 378 0.40 15.00 13.04
CA ALA A 378 -0.49 14.64 11.95
C ALA A 378 -1.24 13.32 12.22
N GLU A 379 -2.13 12.96 11.28
CA GLU A 379 -2.92 11.73 11.36
C GLU A 379 -2.04 10.47 11.37
N GLU A 380 -2.45 9.47 12.17
CA GLU A 380 -1.76 8.18 12.27
C GLU A 380 -0.26 8.28 12.59
N ALA A 381 0.20 9.39 13.20
CA ALA A 381 1.62 9.65 13.40
C ALA A 381 2.35 8.53 14.13
N PHE A 382 1.72 7.94 15.15
CA PHE A 382 2.24 6.86 15.96
C PHE A 382 1.23 5.72 16.06
N CYS A 383 1.65 4.52 15.67
CA CYS A 383 0.86 3.30 15.85
C CYS A 383 1.49 2.47 16.96
N PHE A 384 0.68 2.03 17.93
CA PHE A 384 1.11 1.12 18.99
C PHE A 384 0.67 -0.30 18.68
N SER A 385 1.47 -1.29 19.12
CA SER A 385 1.06 -2.68 19.01
C SER A 385 -0.11 -2.97 19.94
N ASN A 386 -1.15 -3.62 19.44
CA ASN A 386 -2.32 -4.01 20.24
C ASN A 386 -1.98 -4.97 21.40
N LYS A 387 -0.80 -5.59 21.36
CA LYS A 387 -0.29 -6.50 22.40
C LYS A 387 0.48 -5.78 23.50
N ASP A 388 0.71 -4.47 23.37
CA ASP A 388 1.47 -3.68 24.33
C ASP A 388 0.52 -3.08 25.38
N GLU A 389 0.31 -3.82 26.48
CA GLU A 389 -0.53 -3.41 27.61
C GLU A 389 0.03 -2.19 28.37
N ASP A 390 1.34 -1.95 28.27
CA ASP A 390 2.03 -0.87 28.98
C ASP A 390 2.22 0.39 28.13
N SER A 391 1.66 0.41 26.92
CA SER A 391 1.81 1.55 26.01
C SER A 391 1.32 2.86 26.64
N LYS A 392 2.19 3.87 26.60
CA LYS A 392 1.94 5.17 27.24
C LYS A 392 2.40 6.32 26.35
N VAL A 393 1.57 7.35 26.29
CA VAL A 393 1.88 8.63 25.62
C VAL A 393 1.86 9.75 26.66
N ILE A 394 2.87 10.62 26.63
CA ILE A 394 2.89 11.86 27.40
C ILE A 394 2.89 13.03 26.41
N ILE A 395 1.90 13.90 26.50
CA ILE A 395 1.68 15.05 25.61
C ILE A 395 1.92 16.34 26.41
N PRO A 396 2.89 17.17 26.01
CA PRO A 396 3.21 18.43 26.71
C PRO A 396 2.23 19.55 26.33
N PRO A 397 2.25 20.67 27.10
CA PRO A 397 1.38 21.81 26.89
C PRO A 397 1.64 22.61 25.59
N SER A 398 2.72 22.31 24.89
CA SER A 398 3.06 22.95 23.61
C SER A 398 2.21 22.43 22.44
N VAL A 399 1.67 21.21 22.55
CA VAL A 399 0.89 20.58 21.47
C VAL A 399 -0.46 21.27 21.32
N LYS A 400 -0.72 21.81 20.14
CA LYS A 400 -1.93 22.56 19.77
C LYS A 400 -2.95 21.69 19.03
N THR A 401 -2.45 20.83 18.13
CA THR A 401 -3.29 20.00 17.27
C THR A 401 -2.79 18.58 17.19
N VAL A 402 -3.73 17.63 17.16
CA VAL A 402 -3.46 16.21 16.95
C VAL A 402 -4.41 15.66 15.91
N GLY A 403 -3.86 14.94 14.92
CA GLY A 403 -4.61 14.38 13.82
C GLY A 403 -5.36 13.09 14.18
N LEU A 404 -6.25 12.66 13.29
CA LEU A 404 -7.02 11.44 13.44
C LEU A 404 -6.10 10.23 13.69
N ARG A 405 -6.43 9.43 14.72
CA ARG A 405 -5.69 8.19 15.05
C ARG A 405 -4.19 8.37 15.29
N SER A 406 -3.74 9.59 15.66
CA SER A 406 -2.31 9.84 15.89
C SER A 406 -1.68 8.95 16.94
N PHE A 407 -2.47 8.44 17.89
CA PHE A 407 -2.04 7.57 18.98
C PHE A 407 -2.79 6.24 18.97
N TYR A 408 -3.07 5.72 17.78
CA TYR A 408 -3.79 4.47 17.61
C TYR A 408 -3.08 3.30 18.32
N GLY A 409 -3.81 2.60 19.18
CA GLY A 409 -3.29 1.47 19.97
C GLY A 409 -2.71 1.82 21.33
N ALA A 410 -2.53 3.12 21.68
CA ALA A 410 -2.09 3.51 23.01
C ALA A 410 -3.13 3.14 24.08
N LYS A 411 -2.67 2.67 25.25
CA LYS A 411 -3.54 2.29 26.38
C LYS A 411 -3.65 3.39 27.42
N ASN A 412 -2.59 4.18 27.59
CA ASN A 412 -2.52 5.23 28.59
C ASN A 412 -2.03 6.52 27.95
N ILE A 413 -2.78 7.60 28.09
CA ILE A 413 -2.40 8.91 27.58
C ILE A 413 -2.43 9.92 28.72
N THR A 414 -1.32 10.59 28.93
CA THR A 414 -1.19 11.69 29.89
C THR A 414 -1.01 12.98 29.11
N VAL A 415 -1.84 13.97 29.40
CA VAL A 415 -1.78 15.31 28.80
C VAL A 415 -1.48 16.32 29.89
N GLU A 416 -0.45 17.09 29.69
CA GLU A 416 -0.15 18.26 30.48
C GLU A 416 -0.67 19.50 29.75
N THR A 417 -1.39 20.37 30.45
CA THR A 417 -1.97 21.57 29.85
C THR A 417 -1.60 22.83 30.59
N LYS A 418 -1.80 24.00 30.01
CA LYS A 418 -1.60 25.29 30.69
C LYS A 418 -2.85 25.74 31.43
N ASN A 419 -4.04 25.41 30.92
CA ASN A 419 -5.33 25.90 31.42
C ASN A 419 -6.42 24.83 31.41
N GLY A 420 -6.05 23.55 31.39
CA GLY A 420 -6.99 22.45 31.25
C GLY A 420 -7.52 22.22 29.82
N ILE A 421 -7.10 23.03 28.84
CA ILE A 421 -7.56 22.93 27.45
C ILE A 421 -6.78 21.84 26.70
N LEU A 422 -7.48 20.89 26.13
CA LEU A 422 -6.89 19.82 25.34
C LEU A 422 -6.43 20.28 23.95
N PRO A 423 -5.44 19.61 23.34
CA PRO A 423 -5.12 19.82 21.93
C PRO A 423 -6.34 19.59 21.04
N LYS A 424 -6.50 20.40 19.99
CA LYS A 424 -7.58 20.24 19.02
C LYS A 424 -7.51 18.87 18.35
N GLY A 425 -8.64 18.13 18.30
CA GLY A 425 -8.74 16.79 17.71
C GLY A 425 -8.26 15.67 18.63
N PHE A 426 -8.13 15.91 19.93
CA PHE A 426 -7.57 14.95 20.90
C PHE A 426 -8.33 13.62 20.95
N PHE A 427 -9.67 13.64 21.03
CA PHE A 427 -10.45 12.41 21.13
C PHE A 427 -10.45 11.61 19.83
N LYS A 428 -10.42 12.26 18.68
CA LYS A 428 -10.21 11.58 17.38
C LYS A 428 -8.81 11.00 17.24
N ALA A 429 -7.82 11.61 17.87
CA ALA A 429 -6.43 11.18 17.82
C ALA A 429 -6.18 9.88 18.60
N ILE A 430 -6.84 9.72 19.74
CA ILE A 430 -6.73 8.50 20.55
C ILE A 430 -7.53 7.34 19.96
N GLY A 431 -8.46 7.66 19.10
CA GLY A 431 -8.98 6.74 18.13
C GLY A 431 -10.16 5.88 18.55
N TYR A 432 -10.95 5.68 17.57
CA TYR A 432 -11.95 4.68 17.45
C TYR A 432 -11.30 3.31 17.22
N GLN A 433 -11.34 2.43 18.21
CA GLN A 433 -10.83 1.07 18.09
C GLN A 433 -12.00 0.09 17.97
N VAL A 434 -12.54 -0.08 16.75
CA VAL A 434 -13.34 -1.25 16.44
C VAL A 434 -12.38 -2.39 16.10
N TYR A 435 -12.26 -3.32 17.02
CA TYR A 435 -11.65 -4.60 16.72
C TYR A 435 -12.71 -5.54 16.16
N SER A 436 -12.34 -6.23 15.09
CA SER A 436 -13.14 -7.27 14.44
C SER A 436 -13.50 -8.47 15.35
N ASN A 437 -13.05 -8.50 16.61
CA ASN A 437 -13.20 -9.61 17.54
C ASN A 437 -13.79 -9.20 18.89
N ASN A 438 -14.69 -8.21 18.97
CA ASN A 438 -15.44 -7.86 20.19
C ASN A 438 -14.63 -7.56 21.47
N SER A 439 -13.31 -7.33 21.39
CA SER A 439 -12.52 -6.92 22.56
C SER A 439 -12.31 -5.41 22.55
N TYR A 440 -12.97 -4.71 23.46
CA TYR A 440 -12.79 -3.27 23.67
C TYR A 440 -11.59 -3.05 24.58
N SER A 441 -10.59 -2.32 24.12
CA SER A 441 -9.58 -1.78 25.02
C SER A 441 -9.89 -0.29 25.24
N ALA A 442 -10.42 0.04 26.40
CA ALA A 442 -10.59 1.44 26.79
C ALA A 442 -9.23 2.09 27.01
N ILE A 443 -9.13 3.36 26.64
CA ILE A 443 -7.92 4.17 26.79
C ILE A 443 -8.06 4.98 28.06
N SER A 444 -7.07 4.86 28.97
CA SER A 444 -6.99 5.70 30.16
C SER A 444 -6.40 7.06 29.79
N VAL A 445 -7.15 8.11 30.03
CA VAL A 445 -6.75 9.50 29.79
C VAL A 445 -6.56 10.22 31.10
N THR A 446 -5.38 10.81 31.31
CA THR A 446 -5.06 11.65 32.47
C THR A 446 -4.72 13.06 31.99
N VAL A 447 -5.46 14.06 32.43
CA VAL A 447 -5.22 15.47 32.11
C VAL A 447 -5.00 16.23 33.41
N ASP A 448 -3.83 16.81 33.59
CA ASP A 448 -3.43 17.56 34.81
C ASP A 448 -3.79 16.82 36.09
N GLY A 449 -3.57 15.49 36.12
CA GLY A 449 -3.83 14.62 37.27
C GLY A 449 -5.27 14.12 37.42
N LYS A 450 -6.21 14.57 36.61
CA LYS A 450 -7.59 14.03 36.55
C LYS A 450 -7.67 12.90 35.55
N THR A 451 -8.07 11.70 35.98
CA THR A 451 -8.10 10.50 35.13
C THR A 451 -9.51 10.03 34.85
N CYS A 452 -9.79 9.64 33.59
CA CYS A 452 -10.99 8.93 33.17
C CYS A 452 -10.68 7.95 32.03
N MET A 453 -11.64 7.09 31.69
CA MET A 453 -11.60 6.26 30.50
C MET A 453 -12.27 6.98 29.33
N ALA A 454 -11.61 7.00 28.18
CA ALA A 454 -12.19 7.64 26.99
C ALA A 454 -13.24 6.71 26.34
N PRO A 455 -14.42 7.24 25.93
CA PRO A 455 -15.42 6.46 25.22
C PRO A 455 -14.91 6.05 23.81
N PRO A 456 -15.18 4.82 23.36
CA PRO A 456 -14.53 4.24 22.19
C PRO A 456 -15.27 4.48 20.87
N ASP A 457 -16.09 5.51 20.71
CA ASP A 457 -16.84 5.73 19.47
C ASP A 457 -16.57 7.10 18.81
N GLU A 458 -16.80 7.15 17.50
CA GLU A 458 -16.46 8.30 16.67
C GLU A 458 -17.37 9.51 16.92
N GLU A 459 -18.67 9.30 17.19
CA GLU A 459 -19.63 10.39 17.40
C GLU A 459 -19.33 11.11 18.71
N ASN A 460 -19.08 10.36 19.79
CA ASN A 460 -18.66 10.94 21.07
C ASN A 460 -17.30 11.62 20.94
N ALA A 461 -16.36 11.05 20.21
CA ALA A 461 -15.05 11.69 19.96
C ALA A 461 -15.21 13.04 19.25
N LYS A 462 -16.07 13.15 18.24
CA LYS A 462 -16.37 14.41 17.55
C LYS A 462 -16.98 15.45 18.49
N THR A 463 -17.95 15.04 19.30
CA THR A 463 -18.65 15.93 20.23
C THR A 463 -17.72 16.44 21.34
N LEU A 464 -16.91 15.53 21.92
CA LEU A 464 -15.94 15.85 22.96
C LEU A 464 -14.82 16.77 22.45
N ASP A 465 -14.32 16.55 21.22
CA ASP A 465 -13.32 17.41 20.59
C ASP A 465 -13.84 18.85 20.46
N VAL A 466 -15.10 19.02 20.00
CA VAL A 466 -15.70 20.36 19.88
C VAL A 466 -15.88 21.01 21.25
N TYR A 467 -16.31 20.25 22.25
CA TYR A 467 -16.52 20.79 23.60
C TYR A 467 -15.20 21.23 24.25
N PHE A 468 -14.19 20.34 24.29
CA PHE A 468 -12.90 20.59 24.98
C PHE A 468 -11.93 21.48 24.19
N GLU A 469 -12.25 21.89 22.97
CA GLU A 469 -11.54 22.98 22.28
C GLU A 469 -11.76 24.33 22.99
N PHE A 470 -12.89 24.50 23.70
CA PHE A 470 -13.29 25.77 24.31
C PHE A 470 -13.36 25.73 25.83
N TYR A 471 -13.51 24.56 26.42
CA TYR A 471 -13.71 24.39 27.86
C TYR A 471 -12.62 23.52 28.48
N PRO A 472 -12.21 23.82 29.75
CA PRO A 472 -11.26 22.99 30.46
C PRO A 472 -11.75 21.54 30.62
N PHE A 473 -10.79 20.61 30.64
CA PHE A 473 -11.06 19.19 30.83
C PHE A 473 -11.75 18.91 32.16
N ASP A 474 -12.90 18.27 32.09
CA ASP A 474 -13.69 17.79 33.24
C ASP A 474 -14.17 16.34 32.97
N PRO A 475 -13.72 15.36 33.78
CA PRO A 475 -14.18 13.97 33.65
C PRO A 475 -15.70 13.79 33.73
N GLU A 476 -16.43 14.64 34.49
CA GLU A 476 -17.88 14.53 34.61
C GLU A 476 -18.61 14.74 33.28
N ILE A 477 -18.07 15.55 32.39
CA ILE A 477 -18.59 15.71 31.03
C ILE A 477 -18.45 14.41 30.24
N ILE A 478 -17.28 13.74 30.36
CA ILE A 478 -17.02 12.46 29.68
C ILE A 478 -17.97 11.37 30.20
N TYR A 479 -18.23 11.34 31.51
CA TYR A 479 -19.16 10.37 32.12
C TYR A 479 -20.58 10.50 31.62
N GLN A 480 -21.03 11.69 31.24
CA GLN A 480 -22.34 11.90 30.62
C GLN A 480 -22.46 11.18 29.27
N HIS A 481 -21.37 11.18 28.49
CA HIS A 481 -21.31 10.52 27.19
C HIS A 481 -21.24 8.98 27.25
N TYR A 482 -21.00 8.39 28.41
CA TYR A 482 -21.10 6.92 28.57
C TYR A 482 -22.51 6.39 28.31
N ALA A 483 -23.53 7.20 28.58
CA ALA A 483 -24.93 6.85 28.32
C ALA A 483 -25.31 6.92 26.83
N ASP A 484 -24.58 7.71 26.05
CA ASP A 484 -24.85 7.95 24.63
C ASP A 484 -24.17 6.92 23.69
N LEU A 485 -23.36 6.00 24.26
CA LEU A 485 -22.75 4.93 23.49
C LEU A 485 -23.82 4.02 22.88
N GLU A 486 -23.55 3.50 21.67
CA GLU A 486 -24.39 2.48 21.07
C GLU A 486 -24.57 1.28 22.00
N THR A 487 -25.76 0.67 22.02
CA THR A 487 -26.15 -0.36 22.98
C THR A 487 -25.17 -1.55 23.00
N GLU A 488 -24.65 -1.93 21.83
CA GLU A 488 -23.70 -3.03 21.70
C GLU A 488 -22.35 -2.73 22.35
N THR A 489 -21.85 -1.52 22.22
CA THR A 489 -20.55 -1.07 22.75
C THR A 489 -20.64 -0.72 24.23
N ARG A 490 -21.78 -0.17 24.66
CA ARG A 490 -21.99 0.39 26.00
C ARG A 490 -21.75 -0.60 27.12
N GLY A 491 -22.31 -1.80 27.00
CA GLY A 491 -22.22 -2.81 28.05
C GLY A 491 -20.79 -3.27 28.30
N ASP A 492 -20.06 -3.60 27.24
CA ASP A 492 -18.67 -4.06 27.33
C ASP A 492 -17.74 -2.95 27.83
N PHE A 493 -17.93 -1.71 27.33
CA PHE A 493 -17.16 -0.57 27.78
C PHE A 493 -17.40 -0.23 29.26
N MET A 494 -18.65 -0.17 29.70
CA MET A 494 -18.97 0.09 31.10
C MET A 494 -18.48 -1.02 32.03
N ALA A 495 -18.55 -2.27 31.62
CA ALA A 495 -17.97 -3.38 32.37
C ALA A 495 -16.45 -3.22 32.49
N PHE A 496 -15.77 -2.90 31.38
CA PHE A 496 -14.33 -2.63 31.39
C PHE A 496 -13.99 -1.47 32.35
N VAL A 497 -14.70 -0.34 32.27
CA VAL A 497 -14.50 0.82 33.16
C VAL A 497 -14.67 0.42 34.61
N TYR A 498 -15.71 -0.30 34.98
CA TYR A 498 -15.96 -0.72 36.35
C TYR A 498 -14.82 -1.57 36.91
N PHE A 499 -14.28 -2.50 36.13
CA PHE A 499 -13.21 -3.40 36.61
C PHE A 499 -11.85 -2.73 36.64
N ASN A 500 -11.56 -1.83 35.70
CA ASN A 500 -10.21 -1.31 35.49
C ASN A 500 -9.99 0.12 35.98
N SER A 501 -11.03 0.94 36.11
CA SER A 501 -10.86 2.29 36.62
C SER A 501 -10.39 2.28 38.09
N LYS A 502 -9.50 3.20 38.42
CA LYS A 502 -9.10 3.49 39.82
C LYS A 502 -9.98 4.57 40.46
N ASN A 503 -10.81 5.26 39.66
CA ASN A 503 -11.67 6.34 40.11
C ASN A 503 -13.02 5.77 40.60
N ILE A 504 -13.33 5.99 41.91
CA ILE A 504 -14.57 5.51 42.55
C ILE A 504 -15.80 6.08 41.87
N ARG A 505 -15.80 7.38 41.56
CA ARG A 505 -16.91 8.08 40.92
C ARG A 505 -17.21 7.49 39.52
N GLU A 506 -16.16 7.24 38.74
CA GLU A 506 -16.28 6.60 37.44
C GLU A 506 -16.84 5.20 37.53
N LYS A 507 -16.40 4.39 38.51
CA LYS A 507 -16.99 3.06 38.80
C LYS A 507 -18.46 3.14 39.12
N GLU A 508 -18.89 4.12 39.91
CA GLU A 508 -20.31 4.31 40.23
C GLU A 508 -21.16 4.64 38.99
N VAL A 509 -20.65 5.52 38.11
CA VAL A 509 -21.32 5.85 36.84
C VAL A 509 -21.43 4.61 35.96
N ALA A 510 -20.34 3.86 35.78
CA ALA A 510 -20.33 2.63 35.02
C ALA A 510 -21.30 1.58 35.59
N LYS A 511 -21.30 1.37 36.92
CA LYS A 511 -22.23 0.47 37.61
C LYS A 511 -23.69 0.86 37.39
N LYS A 512 -24.02 2.15 37.48
CA LYS A 512 -25.38 2.65 37.22
C LYS A 512 -25.79 2.37 35.77
N GLY A 513 -24.93 2.66 34.80
CA GLY A 513 -25.17 2.39 33.38
C GLY A 513 -25.37 0.90 33.08
N LEU A 514 -24.55 0.02 33.68
CA LEU A 514 -24.67 -1.42 33.55
C LEU A 514 -26.04 -1.92 34.05
N ARG A 515 -26.53 -1.39 35.18
CA ARG A 515 -27.85 -1.75 35.73
C ARG A 515 -28.98 -1.29 34.83
N GLN A 516 -28.94 -0.08 34.31
CA GLN A 516 -29.98 0.49 33.47
C GLN A 516 -30.14 -0.28 32.14
N ASN A 517 -29.04 -0.81 31.58
CA ASN A 517 -29.06 -1.52 30.30
C ASN A 517 -28.84 -3.03 30.44
N SER A 518 -29.00 -3.55 31.65
CA SER A 518 -28.65 -4.95 31.97
C SER A 518 -29.42 -5.97 31.15
N LYS A 519 -30.71 -5.73 30.85
CA LYS A 519 -31.54 -6.66 30.08
C LYS A 519 -30.98 -6.90 28.67
N GLU A 520 -30.71 -5.84 27.94
CA GLU A 520 -30.15 -5.94 26.60
C GLU A 520 -28.74 -6.57 26.59
N TYR A 521 -27.91 -6.15 27.53
CA TYR A 521 -26.53 -6.62 27.62
C TYR A 521 -26.44 -8.11 27.94
N ILE A 522 -27.17 -8.61 28.97
CA ILE A 522 -27.14 -10.03 29.33
C ILE A 522 -27.81 -10.92 28.29
N ASN A 523 -28.87 -10.45 27.62
CA ASN A 523 -29.49 -11.19 26.53
C ASN A 523 -28.54 -11.35 25.36
N ARG A 524 -27.76 -10.32 25.02
CA ARG A 524 -26.74 -10.36 23.98
C ARG A 524 -25.63 -11.34 24.35
N LEU A 525 -25.07 -11.25 25.55
CA LEU A 525 -24.01 -12.16 26.01
C LEU A 525 -24.50 -13.62 25.99
N TYR A 526 -25.75 -13.86 26.40
CA TYR A 526 -26.35 -15.19 26.34
C TYR A 526 -26.52 -15.68 24.90
N PHE A 527 -27.02 -14.84 24.00
CA PHE A 527 -27.18 -15.19 22.58
C PHE A 527 -25.84 -15.58 21.95
N TYR A 528 -24.79 -14.77 22.12
CA TYR A 528 -23.48 -15.07 21.56
C TYR A 528 -22.84 -16.30 22.19
N SER A 529 -22.95 -16.50 23.50
CA SER A 529 -22.42 -17.70 24.19
C SER A 529 -23.05 -18.99 23.68
N LYS A 530 -24.29 -18.92 23.19
CA LYS A 530 -25.03 -20.06 22.65
C LYS A 530 -24.69 -20.36 21.18
N HIS A 531 -24.52 -19.32 20.36
CA HIS A 531 -24.31 -19.46 18.92
C HIS A 531 -22.83 -19.56 18.53
N HIS A 532 -21.93 -19.17 19.43
CA HIS A 532 -20.47 -19.24 19.29
C HIS A 532 -19.85 -19.89 20.54
N PRO A 533 -20.16 -21.16 20.81
CA PRO A 533 -19.69 -21.84 22.02
C PRO A 533 -18.17 -22.06 22.05
N GLU A 534 -17.50 -21.98 20.90
CA GLU A 534 -16.04 -22.00 20.75
C GLU A 534 -15.36 -20.75 21.33
N ASP A 535 -16.08 -19.63 21.41
CA ASP A 535 -15.66 -18.39 22.05
C ASP A 535 -16.18 -18.36 23.50
N GLY A 536 -15.39 -18.89 24.43
CA GLY A 536 -15.75 -18.92 25.86
C GLY A 536 -15.88 -17.55 26.51
N GLU A 537 -15.43 -16.47 25.86
CA GLU A 537 -15.35 -15.11 26.42
C GLU A 537 -16.71 -14.56 26.80
N ASN A 538 -17.72 -14.65 25.93
CA ASN A 538 -19.06 -14.17 26.21
C ASN A 538 -19.74 -14.90 27.38
N LYS A 539 -19.46 -16.19 27.50
CA LYS A 539 -19.93 -16.99 28.64
C LYS A 539 -19.30 -16.53 29.95
N GLU A 540 -18.00 -16.29 29.97
CA GLU A 540 -17.31 -15.80 31.16
C GLU A 540 -17.77 -14.38 31.53
N LYS A 541 -17.95 -13.50 30.55
CA LYS A 541 -18.50 -12.15 30.76
C LYS A 541 -19.89 -12.20 31.39
N LEU A 542 -20.77 -13.07 30.90
CA LEU A 542 -22.10 -13.23 31.45
C LEU A 542 -22.06 -13.73 32.90
N ILE A 543 -21.27 -14.75 33.21
CA ILE A 543 -21.11 -15.28 34.58
C ILE A 543 -20.60 -14.17 35.51
N LYS A 544 -19.56 -13.45 35.12
CA LYS A 544 -19.02 -12.32 35.90
C LYS A 544 -20.09 -11.24 36.12
N PHE A 545 -20.80 -10.86 35.08
CA PHE A 545 -21.84 -9.83 35.16
C PHE A 545 -22.94 -10.20 36.17
N LEU A 546 -23.42 -11.44 36.14
CA LEU A 546 -24.41 -11.97 37.07
C LEU A 546 -23.85 -12.01 38.50
N SER A 547 -22.63 -12.51 38.70
CA SER A 547 -22.02 -12.66 40.02
C SER A 547 -21.72 -11.32 40.74
N TYR A 548 -21.54 -10.23 40.00
CA TYR A 548 -21.31 -8.91 40.58
C TYR A 548 -22.60 -8.11 40.86
N GLY A 549 -23.79 -8.66 40.56
CA GLY A 549 -25.07 -8.04 40.82
C GLY A 549 -25.31 -6.77 39.97
N PHE A 550 -24.83 -6.73 38.75
CA PHE A 550 -25.09 -5.63 37.82
C PHE A 550 -26.39 -5.76 37.06
N ALA A 551 -26.91 -6.97 36.91
CA ALA A 551 -28.20 -7.17 36.26
C ALA A 551 -29.33 -6.64 37.15
N SER A 552 -30.38 -6.05 36.55
CA SER A 552 -31.61 -5.77 37.29
C SER A 552 -32.36 -7.09 37.56
N GLU A 553 -33.17 -7.12 38.60
CA GLU A 553 -33.99 -8.28 38.94
C GLU A 553 -34.85 -8.73 37.75
N GLU A 554 -35.48 -7.75 37.06
CA GLU A 554 -36.29 -8.01 35.86
C GLU A 554 -35.46 -8.64 34.74
N ALA A 555 -34.22 -8.14 34.51
CA ALA A 555 -33.35 -8.67 33.51
C ALA A 555 -32.93 -10.14 33.80
N VAL A 556 -32.62 -10.45 35.06
CA VAL A 556 -32.30 -11.82 35.48
C VAL A 556 -33.48 -12.76 35.32
N LYS A 557 -34.69 -12.33 35.72
CA LYS A 557 -35.93 -13.11 35.53
C LYS A 557 -36.19 -13.41 34.05
N ASN A 558 -36.03 -12.40 33.18
CA ASN A 558 -36.17 -12.57 31.73
C ASN A 558 -35.13 -13.57 31.17
N LEU A 559 -33.89 -13.48 31.62
CA LEU A 559 -32.82 -14.40 31.20
C LEU A 559 -33.14 -15.85 31.63
N ILE A 560 -33.64 -16.07 32.85
CA ILE A 560 -34.03 -17.39 33.33
C ILE A 560 -35.11 -17.99 32.42
N CYS A 561 -36.17 -17.23 32.10
CA CYS A 561 -37.21 -17.70 31.17
C CYS A 561 -36.63 -18.12 29.82
N MET A 562 -35.71 -17.31 29.25
CA MET A 562 -35.03 -17.65 28.00
C MET A 562 -34.17 -18.92 28.09
N MET A 563 -33.50 -19.15 29.22
CA MET A 563 -32.70 -20.35 29.47
C MET A 563 -33.57 -21.60 29.62
N GLU A 564 -34.70 -21.48 30.31
CA GLU A 564 -35.67 -22.59 30.49
C GLU A 564 -36.30 -22.97 29.12
N GLU A 565 -36.77 -21.98 28.33
CA GLU A 565 -37.29 -22.22 26.98
C GLU A 565 -36.26 -22.94 26.09
N ASN A 566 -34.99 -22.56 26.20
CA ASN A 566 -33.91 -23.14 25.43
C ASN A 566 -33.29 -24.42 26.04
N LYS A 567 -33.78 -24.88 27.20
CA LYS A 567 -33.28 -26.06 27.96
C LYS A 567 -31.78 -25.96 28.31
N ASP A 568 -31.28 -24.73 28.52
CA ASP A 568 -29.89 -24.48 28.85
C ASP A 568 -29.69 -24.51 30.37
N THR A 569 -29.27 -25.66 30.89
CA THR A 569 -29.02 -25.87 32.32
C THR A 569 -27.67 -25.35 32.76
N THR A 570 -26.75 -25.09 31.85
CA THR A 570 -25.36 -24.76 32.14
C THR A 570 -25.20 -23.40 32.81
N LEU A 571 -25.92 -22.40 32.34
CA LEU A 571 -25.87 -21.02 32.84
C LEU A 571 -27.00 -20.73 33.82
N LEU A 572 -28.04 -21.56 33.84
CA LEU A 572 -29.26 -21.36 34.67
C LEU A 572 -28.91 -21.25 36.18
N ALA A 573 -27.97 -22.05 36.67
CA ALA A 573 -27.53 -21.99 38.05
C ALA A 573 -26.98 -20.62 38.45
N TYR A 574 -26.19 -19.96 37.58
CA TYR A 574 -25.64 -18.65 37.83
C TYR A 574 -26.72 -17.54 37.79
N ALA A 575 -27.71 -17.69 36.91
CA ALA A 575 -28.83 -16.75 36.84
C ALA A 575 -29.73 -16.88 38.08
N ILE A 576 -30.05 -18.09 38.57
CA ILE A 576 -30.81 -18.33 39.79
C ILE A 576 -30.06 -17.80 41.02
N ASP A 577 -28.71 -18.00 41.08
CA ASP A 577 -27.93 -17.49 42.18
C ASP A 577 -27.88 -15.98 42.22
N ALA A 578 -27.80 -15.34 41.04
CA ALA A 578 -27.92 -13.88 40.92
C ALA A 578 -29.29 -13.34 41.44
N LEU A 579 -30.39 -14.09 41.27
CA LEU A 579 -31.68 -13.72 41.79
C LEU A 579 -31.73 -13.68 43.32
N LYS A 580 -31.06 -14.63 44.01
CA LYS A 580 -30.97 -14.65 45.46
C LYS A 580 -30.35 -13.36 46.04
N TYR A 581 -29.50 -12.69 45.28
CA TYR A 581 -28.89 -11.43 45.70
C TYR A 581 -29.96 -10.32 45.90
N TYR A 582 -31.06 -10.36 45.17
CA TYR A 582 -32.16 -9.39 45.31
C TYR A 582 -33.09 -9.78 46.46
N ASP A 583 -33.37 -11.04 46.69
CA ASP A 583 -34.19 -11.53 47.81
C ASP A 583 -33.52 -11.19 49.16
N LEU A 584 -32.19 -11.28 49.26
CA LEU A 584 -31.43 -10.94 50.46
C LEU A 584 -31.37 -9.45 50.75
N ASN A 585 -31.36 -8.60 49.72
CA ASN A 585 -31.29 -7.13 49.89
C ASN A 585 -32.65 -6.45 50.04
N ASN A 586 -33.77 -7.07 49.60
CA ASN A 586 -35.10 -6.58 49.83
C ASN A 586 -35.64 -6.87 51.25
N GLY A 587 -34.89 -7.67 52.05
CA GLY A 587 -35.21 -7.98 53.42
C GLY A 587 -34.63 -7.03 54.49
N PHE A 588 -33.93 -5.95 54.11
CA PHE A 588 -33.28 -5.01 55.02
C PHE A 588 -33.69 -3.54 54.84
N ASP A 589 -34.84 -3.23 54.26
CA ASP A 589 -35.50 -1.94 54.43
C ASP A 589 -36.48 -2.03 55.63
N ILE A 590 -35.89 -1.94 56.84
CA ILE A 590 -36.60 -1.52 58.06
C ILE A 590 -35.87 -0.29 58.62
#